data_2a8e015d6b366d09b6abd4e8ce0e5943
#
_entry.id   2a8e015d6b366d09b6abd4e8ce0e5943
#
_cell.length_a   1.000
_cell.length_b   1.000
_cell.length_c   1.000
_cell.angle_alpha   90.00
_cell.angle_beta   90.00
_cell.angle_gamma   90.00
#
_symmetry.space_group_name_H-M   'P 1'
#
loop_
_entity.id
_entity.type
_entity.pdbx_description
1 polymer ?
#
loop_
_entity_poly.entity_id
_entity_poly.type
_entity_poly.pdbx_seq_one_letter_code
_entity_poly.pdbx_strand_id
1 'polypeptide(L)'
;LYRLVGSEMCIRDSGYTIKFVDSVKKLRDKCPNATIAAGNVVTADMTQELILAGADIVKVGIGPGSVCTTRIKTGIGYPQLSAVIECADAAHGLNAHIIADGGCTNSGDIVKAFAGGADFVMIGGMLAGHDECDGEVEDGVMKFYGMASESAMTRHSNHNDYRGTEGKTVEVEYRGKADDTIKDILSGIRSACTYVGANKLKDLSKCTTFVRVNNTHNTIFGNE
;
A
#
# COMPACT_ATOMS: atom_id res chain seq x y z
N LEU A 1 -5.51 -9.82 -21.52
CA LEU A 1 -5.24 -9.29 -20.16
C LEU A 1 -4.88 -10.47 -19.27
N TYR A 2 -3.60 -10.74 -19.09
CA TYR A 2 -3.19 -11.76 -18.12
C TYR A 2 -3.43 -11.17 -16.73
N ARG A 3 -4.40 -11.71 -16.03
CA ARG A 3 -4.70 -11.38 -14.64
C ARG A 3 -3.55 -11.90 -13.78
N LEU A 4 -2.71 -11.01 -13.30
CA LEU A 4 -1.66 -11.29 -12.30
C LEU A 4 -2.22 -11.60 -10.88
N VAL A 5 -3.52 -11.81 -10.75
CA VAL A 5 -4.20 -12.08 -9.47
C VAL A 5 -3.78 -13.41 -8.84
N GLY A 6 -3.32 -14.37 -9.63
CA GLY A 6 -2.78 -15.64 -9.10
C GLY A 6 -1.36 -15.55 -8.54
N SER A 7 -0.61 -14.51 -8.89
CA SER A 7 0.74 -14.31 -8.39
C SER A 7 0.79 -13.65 -7.02
N GLU A 8 -0.22 -12.87 -6.62
CA GLU A 8 -0.23 -12.24 -5.30
C GLU A 8 -0.17 -13.22 -4.15
N MET A 9 -0.72 -14.39 -4.30
CA MET A 9 -0.69 -15.42 -3.27
C MET A 9 0.63 -16.20 -3.22
N CYS A 10 1.31 -16.35 -4.34
CA CYS A 10 2.68 -16.86 -4.37
C CYS A 10 3.69 -15.81 -3.87
N ILE A 11 3.39 -14.54 -4.06
CA ILE A 11 4.18 -13.37 -3.68
C ILE A 11 4.21 -13.15 -2.16
N ARG A 12 3.25 -13.67 -1.42
CA ARG A 12 3.29 -13.71 0.04
C ARG A 12 4.49 -14.43 0.63
N ASP A 13 5.20 -15.21 -0.18
CA ASP A 13 6.45 -15.83 0.25
C ASP A 13 7.59 -14.84 0.38
N SER A 14 7.24 -13.58 0.40
CA SER A 14 8.02 -12.37 0.63
C SER A 14 8.82 -11.90 -0.58
N GLY A 15 8.76 -10.61 -0.85
CA GLY A 15 9.67 -9.93 -1.76
C GLY A 15 11.16 -10.14 -1.43
N TYR A 16 11.45 -10.84 -0.32
CA TYR A 16 12.79 -11.13 0.19
C TYR A 16 13.32 -12.54 -0.17
N THR A 17 12.59 -13.35 -0.93
CA THR A 17 13.07 -14.67 -1.31
C THR A 17 13.78 -14.65 -2.67
N ILE A 18 14.87 -15.41 -2.78
CA ILE A 18 15.59 -15.59 -4.05
C ILE A 18 14.65 -16.08 -5.16
N LYS A 19 13.73 -17.00 -4.85
CA LYS A 19 12.73 -17.50 -5.80
C LYS A 19 11.84 -16.39 -6.36
N PHE A 20 11.51 -15.39 -5.54
CA PHE A 20 10.70 -14.25 -5.99
C PHE A 20 11.47 -13.36 -6.95
N VAL A 21 12.71 -13.01 -6.63
CA VAL A 21 13.61 -12.25 -7.50
C VAL A 21 13.80 -12.96 -8.85
N ASP A 22 14.05 -14.28 -8.84
CA ASP A 22 14.16 -15.09 -10.06
C ASP A 22 12.86 -15.11 -10.87
N SER A 23 11.71 -15.07 -10.19
CA SER A 23 10.41 -15.00 -10.87
C SER A 23 10.22 -13.66 -11.58
N VAL A 24 10.66 -12.56 -10.99
CA VAL A 24 10.64 -11.22 -11.62
C VAL A 24 11.54 -11.22 -12.86
N LYS A 25 12.77 -11.75 -12.76
CA LYS A 25 13.70 -11.90 -13.92
C LYS A 25 13.05 -12.68 -15.06
N LYS A 26 12.50 -13.86 -14.76
CA LYS A 26 11.83 -14.70 -15.75
C LYS A 26 10.60 -14.00 -16.39
N LEU A 27 9.88 -13.21 -15.61
CA LEU A 27 8.76 -12.44 -16.13
C LEU A 27 9.23 -11.34 -17.08
N ARG A 28 10.29 -10.63 -16.72
CA ARG A 28 10.89 -9.61 -17.59
C ARG A 28 11.40 -10.22 -18.91
N ASP A 29 12.06 -11.36 -18.85
CA ASP A 29 12.53 -12.07 -20.06
C ASP A 29 11.39 -12.48 -20.99
N LYS A 30 10.26 -12.92 -20.42
CA LYS A 30 9.08 -13.34 -21.20
C LYS A 30 8.24 -12.16 -21.71
N CYS A 31 8.23 -11.07 -20.96
CA CYS A 31 7.38 -9.90 -21.21
C CYS A 31 8.21 -8.61 -21.17
N PRO A 32 9.13 -8.41 -22.15
CA PRO A 32 10.13 -7.32 -22.09
C PRO A 32 9.50 -5.92 -22.09
N ASN A 33 8.29 -5.77 -22.65
CA ASN A 33 7.59 -4.48 -22.79
C ASN A 33 6.48 -4.29 -21.73
N ALA A 34 6.28 -5.24 -20.82
CA ALA A 34 5.26 -5.09 -19.79
C ALA A 34 5.76 -4.22 -18.63
N THR A 35 4.88 -3.41 -18.06
CA THR A 35 5.16 -2.76 -16.78
C THR A 35 5.01 -3.77 -15.65
N ILE A 36 6.08 -4.03 -14.93
CA ILE A 36 6.14 -5.00 -13.83
C ILE A 36 6.14 -4.26 -12.50
N ALA A 37 5.09 -4.48 -11.70
CA ALA A 37 5.03 -4.05 -10.31
C ALA A 37 5.30 -5.26 -9.40
N ALA A 38 6.29 -5.15 -8.51
CA ALA A 38 6.72 -6.24 -7.63
C ALA A 38 6.80 -5.78 -6.17
N GLY A 39 6.61 -6.68 -5.23
CA GLY A 39 6.66 -6.41 -3.77
C GLY A 39 5.86 -7.44 -2.97
N ASN A 40 5.68 -7.23 -1.68
CA ASN A 40 6.04 -6.02 -0.94
C ASN A 40 7.42 -6.14 -0.28
N VAL A 41 8.09 -5.01 -0.24
CA VAL A 41 9.36 -4.83 0.48
C VAL A 41 9.32 -3.57 1.34
N VAL A 42 10.31 -3.36 2.21
CA VAL A 42 10.39 -2.19 3.10
C VAL A 42 11.80 -1.64 3.28
N THR A 43 12.77 -2.15 2.52
CA THR A 43 14.19 -1.75 2.61
C THR A 43 14.73 -1.32 1.25
N ALA A 44 15.71 -0.41 1.28
CA ALA A 44 16.40 0.07 0.09
C ALA A 44 17.04 -1.07 -0.70
N ASP A 45 17.75 -1.98 -0.02
CA ASP A 45 18.47 -3.08 -0.66
C ASP A 45 17.54 -3.98 -1.48
N MET A 46 16.38 -4.37 -0.91
CA MET A 46 15.43 -5.20 -1.65
C MET A 46 14.69 -4.43 -2.73
N THR A 47 14.49 -3.15 -2.55
CA THR A 47 13.97 -2.28 -3.62
C THR A 47 14.91 -2.28 -4.82
N GLN A 48 16.21 -2.08 -4.59
CA GLN A 48 17.23 -2.15 -5.64
C GLN A 48 17.28 -3.53 -6.30
N GLU A 49 17.27 -4.61 -5.50
CA GLU A 49 17.32 -5.98 -6.01
C GLU A 49 16.16 -6.29 -6.96
N LEU A 50 14.93 -5.88 -6.62
CA LEU A 50 13.76 -6.08 -7.47
C LEU A 50 13.83 -5.25 -8.75
N ILE A 51 14.32 -4.01 -8.69
CA ILE A 51 14.48 -3.16 -9.87
C ILE A 51 15.55 -3.75 -10.81
N LEU A 52 16.69 -4.17 -10.28
CA LEU A 52 17.74 -4.83 -11.05
C LEU A 52 17.28 -6.17 -11.63
N ALA A 53 16.32 -6.83 -11.00
CA ALA A 53 15.68 -8.03 -11.53
C ALA A 53 14.67 -7.74 -12.65
N GLY A 54 14.32 -6.46 -12.90
CA GLY A 54 13.44 -6.05 -13.99
C GLY A 54 12.09 -5.49 -13.55
N ALA A 55 11.87 -5.18 -12.28
CA ALA A 55 10.68 -4.46 -11.86
C ALA A 55 10.78 -2.97 -12.24
N ASP A 56 9.69 -2.40 -12.75
CA ASP A 56 9.57 -0.97 -13.05
C ASP A 56 9.02 -0.20 -11.83
N ILE A 57 8.21 -0.87 -11.04
CA ILE A 57 7.54 -0.30 -9.86
C ILE A 57 7.72 -1.27 -8.70
N VAL A 58 8.11 -0.75 -7.54
CA VAL A 58 8.22 -1.56 -6.31
C VAL A 58 7.12 -1.19 -5.32
N LYS A 59 6.39 -2.18 -4.84
CA LYS A 59 5.33 -2.01 -3.85
C LYS A 59 5.91 -2.11 -2.45
N VAL A 60 5.74 -1.04 -1.65
CA VAL A 60 6.39 -0.82 -0.36
C VAL A 60 5.38 -0.87 0.78
N GLY A 61 5.57 -1.78 1.71
CA GLY A 61 4.77 -1.88 2.94
C GLY A 61 4.61 -3.31 3.44
N ILE A 62 4.97 -3.55 4.70
CA ILE A 62 4.71 -4.81 5.43
C ILE A 62 4.03 -4.46 6.74
N GLY A 63 2.77 -4.87 6.86
CA GLY A 63 1.98 -4.72 8.06
C GLY A 63 1.32 -3.36 8.32
N PRO A 64 1.31 -2.35 7.41
CA PRO A 64 0.69 -1.06 7.72
C PRO A 64 -0.83 -1.03 7.49
N GLY A 65 -1.40 -1.99 6.78
CA GLY A 65 -2.83 -2.01 6.44
C GLY A 65 -3.75 -2.10 7.65
N SER A 66 -4.90 -1.46 7.60
CA SER A 66 -5.89 -1.41 8.70
C SER A 66 -6.45 -2.77 9.10
N VAL A 67 -6.52 -3.70 8.16
CA VAL A 67 -6.97 -5.09 8.38
C VAL A 67 -5.82 -6.10 8.38
N CYS A 68 -4.57 -5.61 8.34
CA CYS A 68 -3.38 -6.45 8.42
C CYS A 68 -3.03 -6.79 9.86
N THR A 69 -2.74 -8.07 10.13
CA THR A 69 -2.32 -8.55 11.45
C THR A 69 -0.89 -9.08 11.46
N THR A 70 -0.13 -8.90 10.37
CA THR A 70 1.25 -9.39 10.23
C THR A 70 2.12 -8.97 11.40
N ARG A 71 2.10 -7.67 11.78
CA ARG A 71 2.93 -7.16 12.89
C ARG A 71 2.61 -7.83 14.22
N ILE A 72 1.34 -8.13 14.48
CA ILE A 72 0.89 -8.78 15.72
C ILE A 72 1.22 -10.28 15.68
N LYS A 73 1.02 -10.93 14.54
CA LYS A 73 1.21 -12.37 14.38
C LYS A 73 2.67 -12.80 14.28
N THR A 74 3.50 -11.98 13.63
CA THR A 74 4.87 -12.35 13.27
C THR A 74 5.93 -11.48 13.93
N GLY A 75 5.55 -10.33 14.48
CA GLY A 75 6.48 -9.29 14.94
C GLY A 75 7.20 -8.53 13.80
N ILE A 76 6.92 -8.90 12.54
CA ILE A 76 7.56 -8.30 11.37
C ILE A 76 6.77 -7.09 10.89
N GLY A 77 7.48 -6.01 10.59
CA GLY A 77 6.95 -4.77 10.05
C GLY A 77 7.98 -3.67 10.03
N TYR A 78 7.62 -2.57 9.37
CA TYR A 78 8.45 -1.38 9.30
C TYR A 78 7.55 -0.14 9.40
N PRO A 79 7.95 0.96 10.03
CA PRO A 79 7.19 2.21 10.01
C PRO A 79 7.01 2.70 8.58
N GLN A 80 5.75 2.84 8.14
CA GLN A 80 5.45 2.99 6.70
C GLN A 80 6.10 4.21 6.07
N LEU A 81 6.05 5.37 6.72
CA LEU A 81 6.67 6.59 6.16
C LEU A 81 8.19 6.44 6.03
N SER A 82 8.86 5.80 6.99
CA SER A 82 10.29 5.53 6.92
C SER A 82 10.63 4.58 5.75
N ALA A 83 9.83 3.51 5.59
CA ALA A 83 9.97 2.60 4.46
C ALA A 83 9.80 3.32 3.11
N VAL A 84 8.78 4.20 3.01
CA VAL A 84 8.53 4.97 1.79
C VAL A 84 9.72 5.87 1.44
N ILE A 85 10.24 6.63 2.41
CA ILE A 85 11.38 7.53 2.18
C ILE A 85 12.62 6.75 1.71
N GLU A 86 12.95 5.67 2.41
CA GLU A 86 14.12 4.84 2.12
C GLU A 86 14.02 4.15 0.75
N CYS A 87 12.86 3.54 0.47
CA CYS A 87 12.65 2.82 -0.80
C CYS A 87 12.49 3.77 -1.98
N ALA A 88 11.91 4.98 -1.79
CA ALA A 88 11.80 5.98 -2.83
C ALA A 88 13.18 6.48 -3.29
N ASP A 89 14.08 6.75 -2.34
CA ASP A 89 15.45 7.16 -2.65
C ASP A 89 16.17 6.10 -3.50
N ALA A 90 16.07 4.85 -3.08
CA ALA A 90 16.65 3.73 -3.81
C ALA A 90 16.06 3.54 -5.22
N ALA A 91 14.74 3.63 -5.35
CA ALA A 91 14.05 3.44 -6.63
C ALA A 91 14.33 4.57 -7.61
N HIS A 92 14.25 5.83 -7.16
CA HIS A 92 14.50 6.99 -8.00
C HIS A 92 15.96 7.05 -8.46
N GLY A 93 16.91 6.60 -7.64
CA GLY A 93 18.32 6.46 -8.03
C GLY A 93 18.54 5.50 -9.20
N LEU A 94 17.62 4.55 -9.40
CA LEU A 94 17.63 3.57 -10.50
C LEU A 94 16.58 3.86 -11.58
N ASN A 95 15.99 5.07 -11.58
CA ASN A 95 14.96 5.50 -12.54
C ASN A 95 13.72 4.59 -12.54
N ALA A 96 13.35 4.06 -11.38
CA ALA A 96 12.15 3.28 -11.16
C ALA A 96 11.19 3.99 -10.20
N HIS A 97 10.04 3.40 -9.91
CA HIS A 97 8.96 4.00 -9.14
C HIS A 97 8.60 3.15 -7.93
N ILE A 98 7.91 3.77 -6.95
CA ILE A 98 7.32 3.03 -5.83
C ILE A 98 5.82 3.29 -5.66
N ILE A 99 5.14 2.27 -5.12
CA ILE A 99 3.78 2.37 -4.60
C ILE A 99 3.85 2.27 -3.08
N ALA A 100 3.43 3.31 -2.35
CA ALA A 100 3.21 3.19 -0.91
C ALA A 100 1.93 2.40 -0.64
N ASP A 101 2.05 1.19 -0.09
CA ASP A 101 0.93 0.27 0.11
C ASP A 101 0.55 0.15 1.58
N GLY A 102 -0.61 0.69 1.93
CA GLY A 102 -1.21 0.63 3.25
C GLY A 102 -0.80 1.74 4.21
N GLY A 103 -1.52 1.82 5.33
CA GLY A 103 -1.26 2.79 6.40
C GLY A 103 -1.93 4.15 6.23
N CYS A 104 -2.62 4.40 5.11
CA CYS A 104 -3.38 5.62 4.90
C CYS A 104 -4.82 5.46 5.41
N THR A 105 -5.22 6.31 6.35
CA THR A 105 -6.56 6.35 6.94
C THR A 105 -7.29 7.65 6.63
N ASN A 106 -6.58 8.66 6.16
CA ASN A 106 -7.09 9.98 5.80
C ASN A 106 -6.24 10.60 4.69
N SER A 107 -6.70 11.72 4.13
CA SER A 107 -6.00 12.45 3.06
C SER A 107 -4.59 12.92 3.48
N GLY A 108 -4.39 13.28 4.73
CA GLY A 108 -3.09 13.69 5.27
C GLY A 108 -2.05 12.57 5.25
N ASP A 109 -2.46 11.30 5.44
CA ASP A 109 -1.54 10.17 5.33
C ASP A 109 -1.11 9.93 3.87
N ILE A 110 -2.04 10.11 2.92
CA ILE A 110 -1.74 10.06 1.49
C ILE A 110 -0.75 11.16 1.10
N VAL A 111 -0.97 12.38 1.61
CA VAL A 111 -0.05 13.51 1.41
C VAL A 111 1.35 13.18 1.94
N LYS A 112 1.46 12.60 3.14
CA LYS A 112 2.75 12.19 3.71
C LYS A 112 3.45 11.13 2.86
N ALA A 113 2.70 10.18 2.27
CA ALA A 113 3.27 9.17 1.38
C ALA A 113 3.88 9.82 0.12
N PHE A 114 3.16 10.72 -0.56
CA PHE A 114 3.70 11.47 -1.70
C PHE A 114 4.86 12.38 -1.29
N ALA A 115 4.76 13.06 -0.17
CA ALA A 115 5.83 13.90 0.37
C ALA A 115 7.08 13.07 0.73
N GLY A 116 6.91 11.82 1.16
CA GLY A 116 7.98 10.86 1.39
C GLY A 116 8.62 10.31 0.12
N GLY A 117 8.10 10.64 -1.05
CA GLY A 117 8.66 10.25 -2.33
C GLY A 117 7.89 9.14 -3.06
N ALA A 118 6.75 8.69 -2.56
CA ALA A 118 5.93 7.74 -3.30
C ALA A 118 5.43 8.33 -4.62
N ASP A 119 5.50 7.55 -5.70
CA ASP A 119 4.94 7.93 -7.01
C ASP A 119 3.45 7.58 -7.06
N PHE A 120 3.06 6.53 -6.35
CA PHE A 120 1.70 6.04 -6.24
C PHE A 120 1.38 5.68 -4.79
N VAL A 121 0.09 5.75 -4.43
CA VAL A 121 -0.40 5.33 -3.12
C VAL A 121 -1.51 4.30 -3.32
N MET A 122 -1.37 3.15 -2.69
CA MET A 122 -2.40 2.11 -2.68
C MET A 122 -3.23 2.25 -1.41
N ILE A 123 -4.53 2.46 -1.59
CA ILE A 123 -5.51 2.60 -0.52
C ILE A 123 -6.54 1.47 -0.58
N GLY A 124 -6.98 1.01 0.56
CA GLY A 124 -8.00 -0.03 0.68
C GLY A 124 -9.14 0.44 1.59
N GLY A 125 -8.91 0.50 2.90
CA GLY A 125 -9.93 0.83 3.89
C GLY A 125 -10.64 2.16 3.70
N MET A 126 -9.97 3.15 3.12
CA MET A 126 -10.60 4.45 2.80
C MET A 126 -11.70 4.35 1.74
N LEU A 127 -11.60 3.36 0.84
CA LEU A 127 -12.62 3.11 -0.19
C LEU A 127 -13.58 1.97 0.18
N ALA A 128 -13.38 1.31 1.31
CA ALA A 128 -14.30 0.27 1.78
C ALA A 128 -15.67 0.88 2.16
N GLY A 129 -16.73 0.14 1.88
CA GLY A 129 -18.11 0.55 2.17
C GLY A 129 -18.77 1.41 1.08
N HIS A 130 -18.14 1.59 -0.09
CA HIS A 130 -18.73 2.33 -1.20
C HIS A 130 -19.39 1.40 -2.23
N ASP A 131 -20.27 1.96 -3.06
CA ASP A 131 -21.00 1.27 -4.12
C ASP A 131 -20.08 0.55 -5.11
N GLU A 132 -18.90 1.13 -5.36
CA GLU A 132 -17.92 0.61 -6.30
C GLU A 132 -17.10 -0.56 -5.72
N CYS A 133 -17.33 -0.93 -4.44
CA CYS A 133 -16.72 -2.11 -3.83
C CYS A 133 -17.49 -3.38 -4.18
N ASP A 134 -16.76 -4.48 -4.35
CA ASP A 134 -17.34 -5.81 -4.53
C ASP A 134 -17.73 -6.40 -3.16
N GLY A 135 -18.89 -6.04 -2.65
CA GLY A 135 -19.43 -6.52 -1.38
C GLY A 135 -20.94 -6.28 -1.28
N GLU A 136 -21.61 -7.09 -0.48
CA GLU A 136 -23.02 -6.92 -0.19
C GLU A 136 -23.19 -6.03 1.05
N VAL A 137 -24.20 -5.14 0.99
CA VAL A 137 -24.58 -4.29 2.12
C VAL A 137 -25.70 -5.02 2.89
N GLU A 138 -25.44 -5.36 4.14
CA GLU A 138 -26.40 -5.94 5.07
C GLU A 138 -26.55 -4.98 6.25
N ASP A 139 -27.78 -4.57 6.59
CA ASP A 139 -28.09 -3.67 7.71
C ASP A 139 -27.26 -2.37 7.75
N GLY A 140 -26.91 -1.83 6.57
CA GLY A 140 -26.14 -0.59 6.46
C GLY A 140 -24.65 -0.77 6.66
N VAL A 141 -24.14 -2.00 6.71
CA VAL A 141 -22.71 -2.32 6.82
C VAL A 141 -22.25 -3.21 5.68
N MET A 142 -20.98 -3.13 5.36
CA MET A 142 -20.31 -3.99 4.38
C MET A 142 -19.11 -4.69 5.04
N LYS A 143 -18.87 -5.95 4.69
CA LYS A 143 -17.70 -6.71 5.19
C LYS A 143 -16.46 -6.33 4.39
N PHE A 144 -15.46 -5.82 5.09
CA PHE A 144 -14.13 -5.52 4.55
C PHE A 144 -13.10 -6.47 5.16
N TYR A 145 -12.27 -7.07 4.32
CA TYR A 145 -11.30 -8.08 4.77
C TYR A 145 -9.93 -7.88 4.14
N GLY A 146 -8.89 -8.23 4.89
CA GLY A 146 -7.51 -8.25 4.37
C GLY A 146 -7.31 -9.44 3.42
N MET A 147 -6.50 -9.26 2.38
CA MET A 147 -6.16 -10.32 1.41
C MET A 147 -5.50 -11.54 2.07
N ALA A 148 -5.01 -11.39 3.29
CA ALA A 148 -4.43 -12.45 4.12
C ALA A 148 -5.38 -13.01 5.17
N SER A 149 -6.66 -12.67 5.12
CA SER A 149 -7.68 -13.18 6.02
C SER A 149 -8.18 -14.57 5.60
N GLU A 150 -8.78 -15.27 6.52
CA GLU A 150 -9.45 -16.55 6.26
C GLU A 150 -10.53 -16.42 5.18
N SER A 151 -11.30 -15.33 5.21
CA SER A 151 -12.32 -15.02 4.21
C SER A 151 -11.74 -14.90 2.80
N ALA A 152 -10.56 -14.25 2.65
CA ALA A 152 -9.87 -14.14 1.37
C ALA A 152 -9.31 -15.49 0.91
N MET A 153 -8.76 -16.28 1.83
CA MET A 153 -8.21 -17.61 1.54
C MET A 153 -9.31 -18.56 1.04
N THR A 154 -10.48 -18.55 1.66
CA THR A 154 -11.62 -19.37 1.25
C THR A 154 -12.13 -18.99 -0.15
N ARG A 155 -12.13 -17.70 -0.49
CA ARG A 155 -12.60 -17.21 -1.81
C ARG A 155 -11.60 -17.40 -2.95
N HIS A 156 -10.30 -17.36 -2.67
CA HIS A 156 -9.27 -17.19 -3.71
C HIS A 156 -8.20 -18.28 -3.76
N SER A 157 -8.12 -19.21 -2.80
CA SER A 157 -7.07 -20.24 -2.80
C SER A 157 -7.38 -21.50 -2.01
N ASN A 158 -6.59 -22.53 -2.29
CA ASN A 158 -6.53 -23.74 -1.47
C ASN A 158 -5.84 -23.42 -0.13
N HIS A 159 -6.45 -23.88 0.96
CA HIS A 159 -5.91 -23.82 2.31
C HIS A 159 -4.47 -24.37 2.35
N ASN A 160 -3.56 -23.55 2.87
CA ASN A 160 -2.22 -24.01 3.18
C ASN A 160 -2.07 -23.95 4.71
N ASP A 161 -2.19 -25.10 5.37
CA ASP A 161 -2.20 -25.22 6.84
C ASP A 161 -0.88 -24.79 7.51
N TYR A 162 0.17 -24.54 6.70
CA TYR A 162 1.47 -24.16 7.21
C TYR A 162 1.56 -22.70 7.66
N ARG A 163 0.73 -21.80 7.12
CA ARG A 163 0.78 -20.36 7.43
C ARG A 163 -0.49 -19.91 8.16
N GLY A 164 -0.27 -19.16 9.25
CA GLY A 164 -1.34 -18.46 9.93
C GLY A 164 -1.97 -17.36 9.07
N THR A 165 -3.23 -17.07 9.30
CA THR A 165 -3.93 -15.94 8.70
C THR A 165 -3.36 -14.62 9.25
N GLU A 166 -2.98 -13.71 8.36
CA GLU A 166 -2.38 -12.41 8.69
C GLU A 166 -3.30 -11.23 8.34
N GLY A 167 -4.60 -11.48 8.23
CA GLY A 167 -5.63 -10.49 7.97
C GLY A 167 -6.86 -10.74 8.83
N LYS A 168 -7.59 -9.66 9.10
CA LYS A 168 -8.90 -9.72 9.78
C LYS A 168 -10.01 -9.27 8.85
N THR A 169 -11.23 -9.68 9.14
CA THR A 169 -12.46 -9.16 8.57
C THR A 169 -13.05 -8.17 9.55
N VAL A 170 -13.51 -7.03 9.06
CA VAL A 170 -14.18 -5.98 9.82
C VAL A 170 -15.45 -5.56 9.10
N GLU A 171 -16.40 -5.07 9.85
CA GLU A 171 -17.58 -4.40 9.33
C GLU A 171 -17.29 -2.92 9.18
N VAL A 172 -17.64 -2.36 8.02
CA VAL A 172 -17.51 -0.94 7.72
C VAL A 172 -18.87 -0.37 7.34
N GLU A 173 -19.15 0.84 7.76
CA GLU A 173 -20.39 1.52 7.39
C GLU A 173 -20.49 1.70 5.88
N TYR A 174 -21.69 1.54 5.35
CA TYR A 174 -21.99 1.86 3.97
C TYR A 174 -21.93 3.37 3.76
N ARG A 175 -21.23 3.81 2.71
CA ARG A 175 -20.89 5.20 2.44
C ARG A 175 -21.44 5.76 1.13
N GLY A 176 -22.22 4.96 0.39
CA GLY A 176 -22.69 5.33 -0.95
C GLY A 176 -21.56 5.40 -1.97
N LYS A 177 -21.62 6.35 -2.88
CA LYS A 177 -20.63 6.48 -3.97
C LYS A 177 -19.28 6.99 -3.47
N ALA A 178 -18.20 6.46 -4.05
CA ALA A 178 -16.83 6.86 -3.71
C ALA A 178 -16.43 8.27 -4.15
N ASP A 179 -17.24 8.93 -5.00
CA ASP A 179 -16.95 10.26 -5.55
C ASP A 179 -16.62 11.30 -4.49
N ASP A 180 -17.37 11.34 -3.40
CA ASP A 180 -17.17 12.35 -2.36
C ASP A 180 -15.91 12.08 -1.54
N THR A 181 -15.62 10.81 -1.24
CA THR A 181 -14.35 10.40 -0.63
C THR A 181 -13.16 10.73 -1.52
N ILE A 182 -13.26 10.50 -2.82
CA ILE A 182 -12.20 10.85 -3.79
C ILE A 182 -12.01 12.37 -3.86
N LYS A 183 -13.11 13.16 -3.89
CA LYS A 183 -13.04 14.62 -3.87
C LYS A 183 -12.34 15.13 -2.60
N ASP A 184 -12.67 14.57 -1.45
CA ASP A 184 -12.05 14.94 -0.17
C ASP A 184 -10.55 14.65 -0.19
N ILE A 185 -10.15 13.46 -0.61
CA ILE A 185 -8.73 13.09 -0.77
C ILE A 185 -8.00 14.10 -1.68
N LEU A 186 -8.55 14.37 -2.85
CA LEU A 186 -7.95 15.30 -3.82
C LEU A 186 -7.89 16.73 -3.28
N SER A 187 -8.90 17.15 -2.52
CA SER A 187 -8.94 18.45 -1.84
C SER A 187 -7.79 18.56 -0.82
N GLY A 188 -7.62 17.56 0.03
CA GLY A 188 -6.53 17.50 1.00
C GLY A 188 -5.15 17.57 0.34
N ILE A 189 -4.95 16.84 -0.75
CA ILE A 189 -3.68 16.88 -1.51
C ILE A 189 -3.42 18.29 -2.09
N ARG A 190 -4.43 18.93 -2.68
CA ARG A 190 -4.29 20.30 -3.22
C ARG A 190 -3.94 21.31 -2.14
N SER A 191 -4.63 21.22 -0.99
CA SER A 191 -4.36 22.09 0.16
C SER A 191 -2.91 21.91 0.65
N ALA A 192 -2.45 20.67 0.77
CA ALA A 192 -1.08 20.40 1.18
C ALA A 192 -0.05 20.98 0.20
N CYS A 193 -0.26 20.83 -1.11
CA CYS A 193 0.59 21.44 -2.12
C CYS A 193 0.66 22.96 -1.94
N THR A 194 -0.47 23.60 -1.64
CA THR A 194 -0.51 25.05 -1.38
C THR A 194 0.31 25.43 -0.15
N TYR A 195 0.19 24.67 0.95
CA TYR A 195 0.93 24.95 2.19
C TYR A 195 2.45 24.86 2.03
N VAL A 196 2.94 23.92 1.22
CA VAL A 196 4.38 23.73 1.03
C VAL A 196 4.93 24.45 -0.22
N GLY A 197 4.07 25.12 -0.99
CA GLY A 197 4.48 25.83 -2.22
C GLY A 197 4.79 24.88 -3.39
N ALA A 198 4.26 23.68 -3.42
CA ALA A 198 4.43 22.73 -4.52
C ALA A 198 3.43 23.04 -5.66
N ASN A 199 3.93 23.25 -6.88
CA ASN A 199 3.10 23.51 -8.06
C ASN A 199 2.55 22.24 -8.70
N LYS A 200 3.17 21.10 -8.45
CA LYS A 200 2.79 19.77 -8.97
C LYS A 200 2.97 18.73 -7.88
N LEU A 201 2.17 17.67 -7.94
CA LEU A 201 2.25 16.57 -6.97
C LEU A 201 3.68 16.01 -6.84
N LYS A 202 4.39 15.83 -7.95
CA LYS A 202 5.78 15.35 -7.95
C LYS A 202 6.79 16.27 -7.27
N ASP A 203 6.43 17.54 -7.05
CA ASP A 203 7.30 18.49 -6.37
C ASP A 203 7.08 18.45 -4.84
N LEU A 204 6.06 17.74 -4.37
CA LEU A 204 5.69 17.67 -2.96
C LEU A 204 6.86 17.15 -2.10
N SER A 205 7.55 16.10 -2.54
CA SER A 205 8.70 15.53 -1.83
C SER A 205 9.88 16.50 -1.73
N LYS A 206 10.02 17.42 -2.70
CA LYS A 206 11.09 18.43 -2.71
C LYS A 206 10.78 19.66 -1.86
N CYS A 207 9.50 19.96 -1.68
CA CYS A 207 9.02 21.14 -0.94
C CYS A 207 8.68 20.82 0.53
N THR A 208 8.59 19.55 0.91
CA THR A 208 8.16 19.14 2.24
C THR A 208 9.34 18.93 3.18
N THR A 209 9.18 19.39 4.42
CA THR A 209 10.07 19.06 5.53
C THR A 209 9.31 18.24 6.56
N PHE A 210 9.83 17.06 6.89
CA PHE A 210 9.31 16.23 7.98
C PHE A 210 9.96 16.61 9.31
N VAL A 211 9.14 16.73 10.34
CA VAL A 211 9.58 16.94 11.71
C VAL A 211 9.21 15.72 12.54
N ARG A 212 10.21 15.13 13.20
CA ARG A 212 9.97 14.04 14.14
C ARG A 212 9.41 14.62 15.43
N VAL A 213 8.27 14.11 15.84
CA VAL A 213 7.58 14.54 17.06
C VAL A 213 7.31 13.34 17.96
N ASN A 214 7.29 13.59 19.27
CA ASN A 214 6.90 12.59 20.25
C ASN A 214 5.46 12.85 20.63
N ASN A 215 4.58 11.88 20.36
CA ASN A 215 3.20 11.81 20.83
C ASN A 215 2.40 13.13 20.74
N THR A 216 2.08 13.55 19.52
CA THR A 216 1.22 14.72 19.24
C THR A 216 -0.23 14.32 19.01
N HIS A 217 -0.78 13.47 19.86
CA HIS A 217 -2.21 13.15 19.74
C HIS A 217 -3.02 14.36 20.21
N ASN A 218 -3.70 15.01 19.28
CA ASN A 218 -4.60 16.11 19.58
C ASN A 218 -5.97 15.53 19.94
N THR A 219 -6.29 15.48 21.22
CA THR A 219 -7.54 14.95 21.76
C THR A 219 -8.75 15.89 21.56
N ILE A 220 -8.54 17.10 21.02
CA ILE A 220 -9.63 18.08 20.79
C ILE A 220 -10.65 17.56 19.79
N PHE A 221 -10.23 16.72 18.84
CA PHE A 221 -11.08 16.22 17.75
C PHE A 221 -11.79 14.89 18.07
N GLY A 222 -11.80 14.48 19.32
CA GLY A 222 -12.51 13.29 19.76
C GLY A 222 -11.96 11.96 19.21
N ASN A 223 -12.47 10.88 19.76
CA ASN A 223 -12.32 9.54 19.17
C ASN A 223 -13.45 9.39 18.15
N GLU A 224 -13.21 9.67 16.88
CA GLU A 224 -14.02 9.18 15.79
C GLU A 224 -13.52 7.81 15.33
#